data_bb73d01f8464736bc6dafc313c16da68
#
_entry.id   bb73d01f8464736bc6dafc313c16da68
#
_cell.length_a   1.000
_cell.length_b   1.000
_cell.length_c   1.000
_cell.angle_alpha   90.00
_cell.angle_beta   90.00
_cell.angle_gamma   90.00
#
_symmetry.space_group_name_H-M   'P 1'
#
loop_
_entity.id
_entity.type
_entity.pdbx_description
1 polymer ?
#
loop_
_entity_poly.entity_id
_entity_poly.type
_entity_poly.pdbx_seq_one_letter_code
_entity_poly.pdbx_strand_id
1 'polypeptide(L)'
;MKNERLLWTLLVLGVIVVGIIAYCNKPYEFKVSRTPYKEKKSPIKAYLDTAKLLTYVYEDSFFVVQYPDKFKIKTQEDDFSVTFEYITERGYISLSCYTALNDEHWDSYTGADSIAAMREADSNDTVTMKDVHDGYFYLRTKSSDGFFRTYEQYVMSRDIVYILELTYSPNIEKDIQRLFQLVHDWDVR
;
A
#
# COMPACT_ATOMS: atom_id res chain seq x y z
N MET A 1 -34.26 -16.31 -74.41
CA MET A 1 -32.92 -16.84 -73.99
C MET A 1 -31.97 -15.84 -73.38
N LYS A 2 -31.89 -14.56 -73.75
CA LYS A 2 -30.99 -13.60 -73.10
C LYS A 2 -31.39 -13.20 -71.69
N ASN A 3 -32.68 -13.09 -71.41
CA ASN A 3 -33.23 -12.68 -70.13
C ASN A 3 -33.13 -13.77 -69.04
N GLU A 4 -33.23 -15.03 -69.38
CA GLU A 4 -33.11 -16.14 -68.44
C GLU A 4 -31.69 -16.26 -67.86
N ARG A 5 -30.67 -16.06 -68.67
CA ARG A 5 -29.28 -16.09 -68.18
C ARG A 5 -28.97 -14.94 -67.24
N LEU A 6 -29.55 -13.76 -67.50
CA LEU A 6 -29.44 -12.61 -66.61
C LEU A 6 -30.10 -12.88 -65.27
N LEU A 7 -31.28 -13.50 -65.30
CA LEU A 7 -32.03 -13.85 -64.05
C LEU A 7 -31.28 -14.85 -63.19
N TRP A 8 -30.71 -15.89 -63.81
CA TRP A 8 -29.89 -16.87 -63.07
C TRP A 8 -28.61 -16.26 -62.50
N THR A 9 -27.96 -15.34 -63.20
CA THR A 9 -26.74 -14.66 -62.70
C THR A 9 -27.07 -13.79 -61.50
N LEU A 10 -28.21 -13.07 -61.50
CA LEU A 10 -28.64 -12.25 -60.37
C LEU A 10 -29.01 -13.10 -59.14
N LEU A 11 -29.63 -14.28 -59.39
CA LEU A 11 -30.01 -15.20 -58.30
C LEU A 11 -28.77 -15.79 -57.63
N VAL A 12 -27.77 -16.20 -58.35
CA VAL A 12 -26.50 -16.73 -57.82
C VAL A 12 -25.76 -15.65 -57.06
N LEU A 13 -25.69 -14.42 -57.58
CA LEU A 13 -25.08 -13.28 -56.87
C LEU A 13 -25.80 -12.97 -55.58
N GLY A 14 -27.14 -13.03 -55.55
CA GLY A 14 -27.94 -12.82 -54.36
C GLY A 14 -27.62 -13.86 -53.26
N VAL A 15 -27.53 -15.13 -53.63
CA VAL A 15 -27.17 -16.21 -52.70
C VAL A 15 -25.77 -16.06 -52.11
N ILE A 16 -24.82 -15.62 -52.93
CA ILE A 16 -23.44 -15.36 -52.47
C ILE A 16 -23.40 -14.20 -51.45
N VAL A 17 -24.11 -13.12 -51.73
CA VAL A 17 -24.17 -11.93 -50.88
C VAL A 17 -24.81 -12.30 -49.51
N VAL A 18 -25.94 -13.05 -49.53
CA VAL A 18 -26.58 -13.52 -48.29
C VAL A 18 -25.66 -14.45 -47.50
N GLY A 19 -24.92 -15.34 -48.19
CA GLY A 19 -23.94 -16.23 -47.57
C GLY A 19 -22.82 -15.47 -46.87
N ILE A 20 -22.31 -14.42 -47.50
CA ILE A 20 -21.25 -13.56 -46.93
C ILE A 20 -21.78 -12.79 -45.72
N ILE A 21 -22.97 -12.21 -45.79
CA ILE A 21 -23.60 -11.51 -44.68
C ILE A 21 -23.84 -12.45 -43.50
N ALA A 22 -24.34 -13.65 -43.75
CA ALA A 22 -24.56 -14.67 -42.71
C ALA A 22 -23.23 -15.15 -42.09
N TYR A 23 -22.17 -15.24 -42.84
CA TYR A 23 -20.86 -15.59 -42.36
C TYR A 23 -20.21 -14.49 -41.51
N CYS A 24 -20.35 -13.21 -41.95
CA CYS A 24 -19.84 -12.05 -41.21
C CYS A 24 -20.63 -11.73 -39.93
N ASN A 25 -21.94 -12.11 -39.89
CA ASN A 25 -22.79 -11.90 -38.73
C ASN A 25 -22.81 -13.08 -37.74
N LYS A 26 -21.95 -14.08 -37.90
CA LYS A 26 -21.80 -15.09 -36.85
C LYS A 26 -21.31 -14.39 -35.58
N PRO A 27 -22.08 -14.47 -34.46
CA PRO A 27 -21.61 -13.91 -33.21
C PRO A 27 -20.29 -14.59 -32.87
N TYR A 28 -19.23 -13.80 -32.70
CA TYR A 28 -17.97 -14.27 -32.16
C TYR A 28 -18.27 -14.74 -30.73
N GLU A 29 -18.41 -16.04 -30.55
CA GLU A 29 -18.37 -16.62 -29.21
C GLU A 29 -16.98 -16.42 -28.65
N PHE A 30 -16.78 -15.35 -27.91
CA PHE A 30 -15.63 -15.20 -27.04
C PHE A 30 -15.72 -16.35 -26.00
N LYS A 31 -15.00 -17.42 -26.25
CA LYS A 31 -14.73 -18.42 -25.21
C LYS A 31 -13.84 -17.76 -24.18
N VAL A 32 -14.47 -17.05 -23.23
CA VAL A 32 -13.79 -16.62 -22.01
C VAL A 32 -13.33 -17.90 -21.32
N SER A 33 -12.05 -18.16 -21.42
CA SER A 33 -11.41 -19.23 -20.63
C SER A 33 -11.65 -18.91 -19.16
N ARG A 34 -12.60 -19.61 -18.54
CA ARG A 34 -12.92 -19.52 -17.10
C ARG A 34 -11.88 -20.24 -16.23
N THR A 35 -10.63 -20.33 -16.66
CA THR A 35 -9.58 -20.65 -15.71
C THR A 35 -9.46 -19.47 -14.77
N PRO A 36 -9.76 -19.63 -13.46
CA PRO A 36 -9.59 -18.53 -12.53
C PRO A 36 -8.14 -18.09 -12.63
N TYR A 37 -7.92 -16.85 -13.06
CA TYR A 37 -6.61 -16.23 -13.05
C TYR A 37 -6.12 -16.28 -11.61
N LYS A 38 -5.25 -17.24 -11.30
CA LYS A 38 -4.55 -17.26 -10.01
C LYS A 38 -3.64 -16.04 -10.04
N GLU A 39 -4.10 -14.98 -9.39
CA GLU A 39 -3.30 -13.79 -9.19
C GLU A 39 -1.97 -14.20 -8.59
N LYS A 40 -0.90 -14.06 -9.37
CA LYS A 40 0.44 -14.45 -8.93
C LYS A 40 0.80 -13.48 -7.82
N LYS A 41 0.81 -13.96 -6.56
CA LYS A 41 1.19 -13.13 -5.41
C LYS A 41 2.48 -12.39 -5.74
N SER A 42 2.53 -11.10 -5.43
CA SER A 42 3.76 -10.34 -5.64
C SER A 42 4.89 -10.95 -4.78
N PRO A 43 6.14 -10.91 -5.23
CA PRO A 43 7.27 -11.41 -4.44
C PRO A 43 7.36 -10.76 -3.06
N ILE A 44 7.02 -9.47 -2.95
CA ILE A 44 6.99 -8.72 -1.68
C ILE A 44 5.93 -9.32 -0.76
N LYS A 45 4.69 -9.49 -1.25
CA LYS A 45 3.61 -10.08 -0.47
C LYS A 45 3.93 -11.49 -0.04
N ALA A 46 4.45 -12.32 -0.95
CA ALA A 46 4.83 -13.71 -0.65
C ALA A 46 5.89 -13.78 0.46
N TYR A 47 6.88 -12.89 0.42
CA TYR A 47 7.90 -12.80 1.47
C TYR A 47 7.27 -12.33 2.78
N LEU A 48 6.59 -11.19 2.79
CA LEU A 48 6.05 -10.61 4.04
C LEU A 48 5.04 -11.54 4.72
N ASP A 49 4.21 -12.25 3.96
CA ASP A 49 3.24 -13.23 4.52
C ASP A 49 3.93 -14.32 5.36
N THR A 50 5.19 -14.67 5.05
CA THR A 50 5.93 -15.77 5.67
C THR A 50 7.19 -15.34 6.43
N ALA A 51 7.54 -14.06 6.41
CA ALA A 51 8.74 -13.54 7.04
C ALA A 51 8.78 -13.86 8.54
N LYS A 52 9.95 -14.29 9.01
CA LYS A 52 10.22 -14.37 10.45
C LYS A 52 10.32 -12.95 10.98
N LEU A 53 9.65 -12.68 12.11
CA LEU A 53 9.82 -11.42 12.82
C LEU A 53 11.01 -11.55 13.78
N LEU A 54 11.89 -10.58 13.73
CA LEU A 54 12.97 -10.36 14.68
C LEU A 54 12.53 -9.27 15.65
N THR A 55 13.09 -9.29 16.86
CA THR A 55 12.81 -8.30 17.89
C THR A 55 14.04 -7.43 18.08
N TYR A 56 13.85 -6.13 18.05
CA TYR A 56 14.83 -5.13 18.44
C TYR A 56 14.39 -4.54 19.78
N VAL A 57 15.31 -4.53 20.75
CA VAL A 57 15.13 -3.92 22.07
C VAL A 57 16.08 -2.75 22.14
N TYR A 58 15.56 -1.58 22.41
CA TYR A 58 16.40 -0.42 22.69
C TYR A 58 16.96 -0.57 24.12
N GLU A 59 18.30 -0.48 24.27
CA GLU A 59 19.01 -0.84 25.52
C GLU A 59 18.52 -0.09 26.75
N ASP A 60 18.08 1.15 26.58
CA ASP A 60 17.53 1.96 27.67
C ASP A 60 16.03 1.70 27.93
N SER A 61 15.48 0.62 27.37
CA SER A 61 14.11 0.12 27.62
C SER A 61 12.97 1.04 27.21
N PHE A 62 13.23 2.02 26.33
CA PHE A 62 12.18 2.93 25.91
C PHE A 62 11.17 2.30 24.96
N PHE A 63 11.61 1.35 24.10
CA PHE A 63 10.68 0.64 23.20
C PHE A 63 11.22 -0.72 22.74
N VAL A 64 10.27 -1.57 22.34
CA VAL A 64 10.55 -2.85 21.68
C VAL A 64 9.82 -2.85 20.35
N VAL A 65 10.52 -3.20 19.26
CA VAL A 65 9.90 -3.26 17.93
C VAL A 65 10.18 -4.59 17.24
N GLN A 66 9.16 -5.12 16.56
CA GLN A 66 9.29 -6.30 15.71
C GLN A 66 9.45 -5.88 14.26
N TYR A 67 10.34 -6.56 13.53
CA TYR A 67 10.60 -6.28 12.13
C TYR A 67 10.89 -7.56 11.34
N PRO A 68 10.60 -7.60 10.01
CA PRO A 68 10.87 -8.78 9.20
C PRO A 68 12.36 -9.03 8.99
N ASP A 69 12.78 -10.29 8.95
CA ASP A 69 14.16 -10.76 8.97
C ASP A 69 15.06 -10.28 7.81
N LYS A 70 14.48 -9.87 6.66
CA LYS A 70 15.26 -9.31 5.54
C LYS A 70 15.38 -7.79 5.56
N PHE A 71 14.78 -7.13 6.52
CA PHE A 71 14.97 -5.71 6.70
C PHE A 71 16.37 -5.44 7.26
N LYS A 72 17.05 -4.45 6.71
CA LYS A 72 18.37 -4.05 7.16
C LYS A 72 18.24 -2.94 8.17
N ILE A 73 18.91 -3.10 9.30
CA ILE A 73 18.99 -2.04 10.30
C ILE A 73 19.90 -0.93 9.73
N LYS A 74 19.38 0.29 9.71
CA LYS A 74 20.12 1.50 9.45
C LYS A 74 20.21 2.25 10.79
N THR A 75 21.35 2.14 11.46
CA THR A 75 21.61 2.93 12.66
C THR A 75 21.69 4.39 12.26
N GLN A 76 20.86 5.22 12.88
CA GLN A 76 21.07 6.67 12.86
C GLN A 76 22.05 7.03 13.97
N GLU A 77 22.78 8.14 13.77
CA GLU A 77 23.75 8.63 14.76
C GLU A 77 23.05 9.14 16.04
N ASP A 78 21.71 9.27 16.02
CA ASP A 78 20.91 9.73 17.15
C ASP A 78 20.50 8.55 18.03
N ASP A 79 20.83 8.64 19.31
CA ASP A 79 20.60 7.59 20.32
C ASP A 79 19.12 7.24 20.60
N PHE A 80 18.15 7.85 19.88
CA PHE A 80 16.71 7.71 20.18
C PHE A 80 15.87 7.14 19.03
N SER A 81 16.51 6.65 17.95
CA SER A 81 15.80 6.12 16.80
C SER A 81 16.46 4.89 16.19
N VAL A 82 15.64 4.02 15.60
CA VAL A 82 16.09 2.90 14.77
C VAL A 82 15.24 2.83 13.52
N THR A 83 15.87 2.60 12.37
CA THR A 83 15.20 2.41 11.10
C THR A 83 15.57 1.07 10.50
N PHE A 84 14.58 0.34 9.99
CA PHE A 84 14.70 -0.93 9.28
C PHE A 84 14.25 -0.70 7.85
N GLU A 85 15.12 -0.95 6.88
CA GLU A 85 14.84 -0.71 5.45
C GLU A 85 14.77 -2.00 4.64
N TYR A 86 13.85 -2.05 3.70
CA TYR A 86 13.73 -3.10 2.70
C TYR A 86 13.49 -2.48 1.32
N ILE A 87 14.52 -2.53 0.48
CA ILE A 87 14.50 -1.95 -0.86
C ILE A 87 14.29 -3.07 -1.87
N THR A 88 13.36 -2.87 -2.77
CA THR A 88 13.05 -3.81 -3.87
C THR A 88 13.01 -3.06 -5.21
N GLU A 89 13.03 -3.80 -6.31
CA GLU A 89 12.83 -3.22 -7.65
C GLU A 89 11.45 -2.53 -7.80
N ARG A 90 10.47 -2.90 -6.96
CA ARG A 90 9.11 -2.37 -7.00
C ARG A 90 8.86 -1.21 -6.07
N GLY A 91 9.75 -0.95 -5.12
CA GLY A 91 9.57 0.15 -4.18
C GLY A 91 10.39 0.02 -2.91
N TYR A 92 10.28 1.05 -2.13
CA TYR A 92 10.95 1.24 -0.84
C TYR A 92 9.97 0.99 0.31
N ILE A 93 10.47 0.39 1.37
CA ILE A 93 9.76 0.21 2.65
C ILE A 93 10.74 0.54 3.75
N SER A 94 10.34 1.37 4.71
CA SER A 94 11.04 1.52 5.97
C SER A 94 10.07 1.45 7.14
N LEU A 95 10.56 0.89 8.23
CA LEU A 95 9.91 0.88 9.52
C LEU A 95 10.84 1.60 10.49
N SER A 96 10.44 2.75 10.99
CA SER A 96 11.23 3.58 11.90
C SER A 96 10.55 3.64 13.26
N CYS A 97 11.31 3.43 14.32
CA CYS A 97 10.84 3.59 15.69
C CYS A 97 11.69 4.63 16.39
N TYR A 98 11.05 5.61 16.99
CA TYR A 98 11.73 6.71 17.67
C TYR A 98 10.88 7.32 18.77
N THR A 99 11.49 8.16 19.60
CA THR A 99 10.83 8.91 20.65
C THR A 99 10.99 10.40 20.43
N ALA A 100 10.02 11.18 20.88
CA ALA A 100 10.06 12.63 20.92
C ALA A 100 9.61 13.12 22.30
N LEU A 101 10.05 14.31 22.69
CA LEU A 101 9.56 14.94 23.92
C LEU A 101 8.15 15.44 23.73
N ASN A 102 7.34 15.31 24.78
CA ASN A 102 5.98 15.85 24.88
C ASN A 102 6.00 17.08 25.81
N ASP A 103 6.78 18.09 25.42
CA ASP A 103 7.00 19.29 26.25
C ASP A 103 5.70 20.05 26.58
N GLU A 104 4.74 20.01 25.65
CA GLU A 104 3.44 20.64 25.80
C GLU A 104 2.45 19.78 26.62
N HIS A 105 2.84 18.56 27.01
CA HIS A 105 2.02 17.58 27.71
C HIS A 105 0.67 17.29 27.02
N TRP A 106 0.67 17.21 25.70
CA TRP A 106 -0.51 16.89 24.93
C TRP A 106 -1.07 15.51 25.29
N ASP A 107 -2.37 15.44 25.38
CA ASP A 107 -3.08 14.17 25.30
C ASP A 107 -3.15 13.67 23.84
N SER A 108 -3.68 12.47 23.61
CA SER A 108 -3.76 11.89 22.28
C SER A 108 -4.63 12.70 21.32
N TYR A 109 -5.67 13.39 21.80
CA TYR A 109 -6.57 14.20 20.96
C TYR A 109 -5.87 15.48 20.51
N THR A 110 -5.29 16.22 21.46
CA THR A 110 -4.55 17.47 21.17
C THR A 110 -3.30 17.17 20.33
N GLY A 111 -2.58 16.10 20.66
CA GLY A 111 -1.39 15.65 19.92
C GLY A 111 -1.71 15.28 18.46
N ALA A 112 -2.81 14.56 18.24
CA ALA A 112 -3.23 14.17 16.88
C ALA A 112 -3.58 15.40 16.02
N ASP A 113 -4.25 16.41 16.56
CA ASP A 113 -4.57 17.64 15.85
C ASP A 113 -3.32 18.47 15.55
N SER A 114 -2.45 18.64 16.55
CA SER A 114 -1.23 19.43 16.43
C SER A 114 -0.24 18.80 15.45
N ILE A 115 0.02 17.51 15.55
CA ILE A 115 0.96 16.80 14.65
C ILE A 115 0.42 16.76 13.24
N ALA A 116 -0.88 16.52 13.03
CA ALA A 116 -1.49 16.58 11.71
C ALA A 116 -1.32 17.97 11.08
N ALA A 117 -1.58 19.04 11.83
CA ALA A 117 -1.38 20.41 11.35
C ALA A 117 0.09 20.72 11.01
N MET A 118 1.05 20.24 11.83
CA MET A 118 2.48 20.38 11.53
C MET A 118 2.87 19.65 10.25
N ARG A 119 2.40 18.41 10.03
CA ARG A 119 2.66 17.66 8.79
C ARG A 119 2.18 18.42 7.55
N GLU A 120 1.00 19.02 7.62
CA GLU A 120 0.44 19.81 6.52
C GLU A 120 1.18 21.13 6.30
N ALA A 121 1.58 21.82 7.39
CA ALA A 121 2.22 23.13 7.31
C ALA A 121 3.71 23.04 6.91
N ASP A 122 4.47 22.14 7.52
CA ASP A 122 5.94 22.13 7.39
C ASP A 122 6.40 21.27 6.19
N SER A 123 5.73 20.13 5.95
CA SER A 123 6.10 19.19 4.89
C SER A 123 5.24 19.30 3.64
N ASN A 124 4.16 20.10 3.67
CA ASN A 124 3.10 20.10 2.65
C ASN A 124 2.54 18.70 2.37
N ASP A 125 2.62 17.81 3.33
CA ASP A 125 2.06 16.48 3.25
C ASP A 125 0.54 16.55 3.40
N THR A 126 -0.18 15.60 2.82
CA THR A 126 -1.62 15.53 2.98
C THR A 126 -1.96 14.46 4.01
N VAL A 127 -2.61 14.83 5.11
CA VAL A 127 -3.16 13.88 6.07
C VAL A 127 -4.41 13.24 5.47
N THR A 128 -4.37 11.92 5.26
CA THR A 128 -5.44 11.15 4.62
C THR A 128 -6.29 10.35 5.59
N MET A 129 -5.78 10.13 6.81
CA MET A 129 -6.48 9.46 7.90
C MET A 129 -5.94 9.97 9.24
N LYS A 130 -6.85 10.18 10.18
CA LYS A 130 -6.56 10.42 11.59
C LYS A 130 -7.55 9.58 12.41
N ASP A 131 -7.05 8.68 13.24
CA ASP A 131 -7.83 7.80 14.10
C ASP A 131 -7.30 7.89 15.51
N VAL A 132 -8.13 8.39 16.45
CA VAL A 132 -7.69 8.81 17.79
C VAL A 132 -8.37 7.97 18.86
N HIS A 133 -7.56 7.46 19.76
CA HIS A 133 -7.94 6.66 20.92
C HIS A 133 -7.38 7.27 22.22
N ASP A 134 -7.84 6.79 23.35
CA ASP A 134 -7.28 7.20 24.63
C ASP A 134 -5.83 6.70 24.79
N GLY A 135 -4.90 7.64 24.92
CA GLY A 135 -3.46 7.36 25.06
C GLY A 135 -2.69 7.13 23.78
N TYR A 136 -3.34 6.97 22.61
CA TYR A 136 -2.65 6.78 21.34
C TYR A 136 -3.49 7.22 20.14
N PHE A 137 -2.84 7.39 18.97
CA PHE A 137 -3.53 7.67 17.71
C PHE A 137 -2.73 7.18 16.52
N TYR A 138 -3.42 7.09 15.37
CA TYR A 138 -2.83 6.76 14.08
C TYR A 138 -2.96 7.93 13.12
N LEU A 139 -1.91 8.18 12.35
CA LEU A 139 -1.95 9.06 11.18
C LEU A 139 -1.58 8.29 9.93
N ARG A 140 -2.19 8.66 8.82
CA ARG A 140 -1.75 8.28 7.48
C ARG A 140 -1.55 9.52 6.67
N THR A 141 -0.37 9.66 6.06
CA THR A 141 -0.06 10.80 5.22
C THR A 141 0.35 10.38 3.81
N LYS A 142 0.31 11.34 2.93
CA LYS A 142 0.84 11.24 1.58
C LYS A 142 1.81 12.39 1.40
N SER A 143 3.05 12.08 1.00
CA SER A 143 4.06 13.10 0.72
C SER A 143 3.62 14.04 -0.40
N SER A 144 4.04 15.29 -0.33
CA SER A 144 3.70 16.33 -1.29
C SER A 144 4.11 15.98 -2.73
N ASP A 145 5.21 15.27 -2.92
CA ASP A 145 5.69 14.77 -4.21
C ASP A 145 4.96 13.50 -4.68
N GLY A 146 4.20 12.85 -3.79
CA GLY A 146 3.44 11.64 -4.04
C GLY A 146 4.26 10.35 -4.13
N PHE A 147 5.57 10.40 -3.89
CA PHE A 147 6.45 9.23 -3.96
C PHE A 147 6.30 8.30 -2.77
N PHE A 148 5.90 8.83 -1.61
CA PHE A 148 5.77 8.06 -0.38
C PHE A 148 4.43 8.26 0.28
N ARG A 149 4.07 7.26 1.09
CA ARG A 149 2.99 7.33 2.09
C ARG A 149 3.55 6.87 3.41
N THR A 150 2.99 7.41 4.50
CA THR A 150 3.29 6.93 5.84
C THR A 150 2.04 6.36 6.51
N TYR A 151 2.26 5.45 7.43
CA TYR A 151 1.28 4.99 8.40
C TYR A 151 1.98 4.94 9.76
N GLU A 152 1.51 5.73 10.68
CA GLU A 152 2.19 6.02 11.93
C GLU A 152 1.28 5.70 13.10
N GLN A 153 1.84 5.10 14.14
CA GLN A 153 1.22 5.01 15.46
C GLN A 153 2.00 5.90 16.42
N TYR A 154 1.28 6.72 17.15
CA TYR A 154 1.77 7.58 18.20
C TYR A 154 1.20 7.09 19.54
N VAL A 155 2.06 6.75 20.48
CA VAL A 155 1.66 6.41 21.84
C VAL A 155 2.09 7.55 22.76
N MET A 156 1.09 8.20 23.37
CA MET A 156 1.28 9.40 24.17
C MET A 156 1.56 9.04 25.61
N SER A 157 2.64 9.56 26.14
CA SER A 157 2.93 9.61 27.57
C SER A 157 2.99 11.07 28.00
N ARG A 158 3.02 11.32 29.29
CA ARG A 158 3.09 12.67 29.82
C ARG A 158 4.25 13.48 29.26
N ASP A 159 5.44 12.88 29.21
CA ASP A 159 6.68 13.59 28.90
C ASP A 159 7.33 13.09 27.58
N ILE A 160 6.85 11.98 27.03
CA ILE A 160 7.43 11.32 25.85
C ILE A 160 6.32 10.87 24.90
N VAL A 161 6.57 11.03 23.62
CA VAL A 161 5.78 10.41 22.55
C VAL A 161 6.60 9.30 21.93
N TYR A 162 6.05 8.09 21.87
CA TYR A 162 6.64 6.96 21.16
C TYR A 162 6.02 6.86 19.78
N ILE A 163 6.82 6.71 18.76
CA ILE A 163 6.36 6.73 17.37
C ILE A 163 6.88 5.48 16.65
N LEU A 164 5.97 4.74 16.02
CA LEU A 164 6.30 3.70 15.06
C LEU A 164 5.75 4.09 13.70
N GLU A 165 6.64 4.36 12.75
CA GLU A 165 6.35 4.87 11.43
C GLU A 165 6.66 3.81 10.36
N LEU A 166 5.70 3.54 9.49
CA LEU A 166 5.86 2.74 8.28
C LEU A 166 5.79 3.69 7.07
N THR A 167 6.94 3.90 6.41
CA THR A 167 7.03 4.64 5.14
C THR A 167 7.15 3.67 3.97
N TYR A 168 6.39 3.91 2.89
CA TYR A 168 6.34 2.99 1.76
C TYR A 168 5.99 3.68 0.44
N SER A 169 6.42 3.06 -0.67
CA SER A 169 6.03 3.48 -2.01
C SER A 169 4.56 3.09 -2.29
N PRO A 170 3.71 3.97 -2.86
CA PRO A 170 2.27 3.72 -3.02
C PRO A 170 1.90 2.47 -3.83
N ASN A 171 2.74 2.11 -4.80
CA ASN A 171 2.52 0.98 -5.71
C ASN A 171 2.58 -0.41 -5.04
N ILE A 172 3.10 -0.50 -3.82
CA ILE A 172 3.22 -1.76 -3.05
C ILE A 172 2.27 -1.84 -1.85
N GLU A 173 1.42 -0.84 -1.65
CA GLU A 173 0.52 -0.75 -0.47
C GLU A 173 -0.31 -2.02 -0.24
N LYS A 174 -0.82 -2.63 -1.30
CA LYS A 174 -1.61 -3.87 -1.21
C LYS A 174 -0.78 -5.08 -0.79
N ASP A 175 0.52 -5.04 -1.00
CA ASP A 175 1.43 -6.14 -0.73
C ASP A 175 1.96 -6.14 0.72
N ILE A 176 1.84 -5.03 1.44
CA ILE A 176 2.44 -4.80 2.76
C ILE A 176 1.44 -4.80 3.92
N GLN A 177 0.27 -5.44 3.75
CA GLN A 177 -0.81 -5.44 4.75
C GLN A 177 -0.36 -5.96 6.13
N ARG A 178 0.58 -6.90 6.16
CA ARG A 178 1.14 -7.43 7.40
C ARG A 178 1.93 -6.37 8.18
N LEU A 179 2.57 -5.42 7.48
CA LEU A 179 3.30 -4.33 8.14
C LEU A 179 2.32 -3.29 8.73
N PHE A 180 1.20 -3.03 8.08
CA PHE A 180 0.14 -2.22 8.69
C PHE A 180 -0.35 -2.84 9.99
N GLN A 181 -0.57 -4.17 9.99
CA GLN A 181 -0.97 -4.88 11.21
C GLN A 181 0.10 -4.79 12.29
N LEU A 182 1.39 -4.90 11.91
CA LEU A 182 2.50 -4.80 12.85
C LEU A 182 2.56 -3.42 13.52
N VAL A 183 2.33 -2.34 12.77
CA VAL A 183 2.23 -0.98 13.33
C VAL A 183 0.99 -0.83 14.19
N HIS A 184 -0.15 -1.37 13.72
CA HIS A 184 -1.43 -1.27 14.45
C HIS A 184 -1.39 -2.00 15.81
N ASP A 185 -0.73 -3.14 15.87
CA ASP A 185 -0.65 -3.98 17.07
C ASP A 185 0.57 -3.65 17.97
N TRP A 186 1.34 -2.62 17.60
CA TRP A 186 2.51 -2.25 18.38
C TRP A 186 2.11 -1.72 19.75
N ASP A 187 2.75 -2.25 20.78
CA ASP A 187 2.55 -1.90 22.18
C ASP A 187 3.88 -1.44 22.79
N VAL A 188 3.87 -0.28 23.40
CA VAL A 188 5.02 0.26 24.15
C VAL A 188 4.93 -0.28 25.57
N ARG A 189 5.83 -1.18 25.91
CA ARG A 189 5.91 -1.80 27.25
C ARG A 189 7.01 -1.17 28.08
#